data_5e09a3041b2648bd6e22ed2a9fb4b5f5
#
_entry.id   5e09a3041b2648bd6e22ed2a9fb4b5f5
#
_cell.length_a   1.000
_cell.length_b   1.000
_cell.length_c   1.000
_cell.angle_alpha   90.00
_cell.angle_beta   90.00
_cell.angle_gamma   90.00
#
_symmetry.space_group_name_H-M   'P 1'
#
loop_
_entity.id
_entity.type
_entity.pdbx_description
1 polymer ?
#
loop_
_entity_poly.entity_id
_entity_poly.type
_entity_poly.pdbx_seq_one_letter_code
_entity_poly.pdbx_strand_id
1 'polypeptide(L)'
;MIIAVLFLLAATPLHNKENTVLLKHTNYTSTYNKDLCYPVVVEWWETKDKVECVNKLKRKDNFAPDPLLPKETDLGKDYVGSGFDRGHMCPTAINLCQGPAVQNECFYFSNMSAQYGSLNRGDWKSLETLTRNTAVTMDSIHIWCGNVGAAKKIGSVTVPTQCWKVYYVKKTNMWYAFLFNNTPDKADGIENNAVNIEVIENLTGLTFR
;
A
#
# COMPACT_ATOMS: atom_id res chain seq x y z
N MET A 1 -47.75 -15.32 8.13
CA MET A 1 -46.39 -15.83 7.93
C MET A 1 -45.75 -14.96 6.86
N ILE A 2 -45.00 -13.93 7.31
CA ILE A 2 -44.35 -12.96 6.40
C ILE A 2 -42.95 -13.48 6.14
N ILE A 3 -42.67 -13.93 4.91
CA ILE A 3 -41.35 -14.34 4.46
C ILE A 3 -40.57 -13.05 4.19
N ALA A 4 -39.65 -12.69 5.08
CA ALA A 4 -38.68 -11.64 4.82
C ALA A 4 -37.66 -12.18 3.81
N VAL A 5 -37.77 -11.74 2.57
CA VAL A 5 -36.71 -11.96 1.56
C VAL A 5 -35.57 -11.04 1.89
N LEU A 6 -34.53 -11.62 2.47
CA LEU A 6 -33.25 -10.94 2.70
C LEU A 6 -32.56 -10.80 1.32
N PHE A 7 -32.66 -9.62 0.71
CA PHE A 7 -31.80 -9.27 -0.42
C PHE A 7 -30.36 -9.16 0.08
N LEU A 8 -29.57 -10.21 -0.11
CA LEU A 8 -28.13 -10.11 -0.06
C LEU A 8 -27.71 -9.21 -1.23
N LEU A 9 -27.55 -7.92 -0.98
CA LEU A 9 -26.81 -7.05 -1.89
C LEU A 9 -25.39 -7.61 -1.94
N ALA A 10 -25.07 -8.34 -3.02
CA ALA A 10 -23.71 -8.64 -3.36
C ALA A 10 -22.99 -7.29 -3.50
N ALA A 11 -22.19 -6.93 -2.52
CA ALA A 11 -21.33 -5.76 -2.61
C ALA A 11 -20.45 -5.97 -3.85
N THR A 12 -20.65 -5.17 -4.88
CA THR A 12 -19.71 -5.10 -6.01
C THR A 12 -18.34 -4.82 -5.39
N PRO A 13 -17.31 -5.64 -5.69
CA PRO A 13 -15.99 -5.41 -5.13
C PRO A 13 -15.60 -3.97 -5.44
N LEU A 14 -15.22 -3.21 -4.40
CA LEU A 14 -14.81 -1.79 -4.49
C LEU A 14 -13.56 -1.60 -5.37
N HIS A 15 -13.03 -2.69 -5.88
CA HIS A 15 -11.91 -2.74 -6.79
C HIS A 15 -12.40 -2.60 -8.22
N ASN A 16 -12.54 -1.36 -8.67
CA ASN A 16 -12.80 -1.11 -10.10
C ASN A 16 -11.54 -1.53 -10.88
N LYS A 17 -11.57 -2.74 -11.48
CA LYS A 17 -10.48 -3.26 -12.34
C LYS A 17 -10.40 -2.49 -13.67
N GLU A 18 -11.40 -1.71 -13.98
CA GLU A 18 -11.39 -0.87 -15.16
C GLU A 18 -10.29 0.19 -15.03
N ASN A 19 -9.61 0.44 -16.12
CA ASN A 19 -8.53 1.42 -16.24
C ASN A 19 -7.31 1.22 -15.32
N THR A 20 -7.01 -0.03 -14.95
CA THR A 20 -5.79 -0.37 -14.22
C THR A 20 -4.65 -0.77 -15.16
N VAL A 21 -3.42 -0.52 -14.73
CA VAL A 21 -2.19 -0.94 -15.43
C VAL A 21 -1.23 -1.58 -14.43
N LEU A 22 -0.55 -2.64 -14.87
CA LEU A 22 0.50 -3.29 -14.09
C LEU A 22 1.84 -2.65 -14.42
N LEU A 23 2.45 -2.03 -13.42
CA LEU A 23 3.78 -1.42 -13.48
C LEU A 23 4.78 -2.32 -12.76
N LYS A 24 5.81 -2.77 -13.47
CA LYS A 24 6.85 -3.66 -12.94
C LYS A 24 8.11 -2.87 -12.66
N HIS A 25 8.49 -2.80 -11.40
CA HIS A 25 9.71 -2.20 -10.91
C HIS A 25 10.69 -3.27 -10.42
N THR A 26 11.90 -2.87 -10.08
CA THR A 26 12.97 -3.81 -9.69
C THR A 26 12.58 -4.64 -8.46
N ASN A 27 11.99 -4.01 -7.44
CA ASN A 27 11.69 -4.67 -6.15
C ASN A 27 10.21 -4.86 -5.87
N TYR A 28 9.32 -4.28 -6.67
CA TYR A 28 7.87 -4.39 -6.47
C TYR A 28 7.12 -4.33 -7.79
N THR A 29 5.88 -4.78 -7.77
CA THR A 29 4.91 -4.51 -8.82
C THR A 29 3.79 -3.64 -8.27
N SER A 30 3.25 -2.73 -9.08
CA SER A 30 2.12 -1.88 -8.72
C SER A 30 1.01 -2.05 -9.75
N THR A 31 -0.17 -2.46 -9.32
CA THR A 31 -1.39 -2.34 -10.10
C THR A 31 -1.99 -0.97 -9.81
N TYR A 32 -1.84 -0.07 -10.76
CA TYR A 32 -2.21 1.34 -10.63
C TYR A 32 -3.52 1.63 -11.35
N ASN A 33 -4.45 2.33 -10.69
CA ASN A 33 -5.69 2.80 -11.29
C ASN A 33 -5.52 4.24 -11.78
N LYS A 34 -5.68 4.46 -13.09
CA LYS A 34 -5.45 5.77 -13.74
C LYS A 34 -6.54 6.79 -13.43
N ASP A 35 -7.78 6.37 -13.15
CA ASP A 35 -8.89 7.26 -12.82
C ASP A 35 -8.85 7.74 -11.38
N LEU A 36 -8.41 6.85 -10.49
CA LEU A 36 -8.27 7.14 -9.06
C LEU A 36 -6.92 7.77 -8.73
N CYS A 37 -5.94 7.65 -9.63
CA CYS A 37 -4.57 8.10 -9.44
C CYS A 37 -3.96 7.59 -8.13
N TYR A 38 -4.14 6.28 -7.85
CA TYR A 38 -3.48 5.59 -6.75
C TYR A 38 -3.25 4.09 -7.08
N PRO A 39 -2.27 3.43 -6.43
CA PRO A 39 -2.09 2.00 -6.55
C PRO A 39 -3.20 1.25 -5.81
N VAL A 40 -3.86 0.33 -6.50
CA VAL A 40 -4.88 -0.54 -5.90
C VAL A 40 -4.26 -1.76 -5.22
N VAL A 41 -3.13 -2.23 -5.77
CA VAL A 41 -2.28 -3.28 -5.16
C VAL A 41 -0.83 -2.97 -5.45
N VAL A 42 0.00 -3.07 -4.43
CA VAL A 42 1.46 -3.10 -4.55
C VAL A 42 1.94 -4.38 -3.87
N GLU A 43 2.84 -5.11 -4.54
CA GLU A 43 3.30 -6.43 -4.13
C GLU A 43 4.82 -6.50 -4.17
N TRP A 44 5.44 -7.10 -3.13
CA TRP A 44 6.88 -7.34 -3.08
C TRP A 44 7.28 -8.45 -2.11
N TRP A 45 8.48 -8.96 -2.32
CA TRP A 45 9.17 -9.77 -1.32
C TRP A 45 10.07 -8.88 -0.45
N GLU A 46 9.85 -8.88 0.85
CA GLU A 46 10.72 -8.29 1.85
C GLU A 46 11.61 -9.38 2.42
N THR A 47 12.92 -9.24 2.20
CA THR A 47 13.91 -10.24 2.63
C THR A 47 14.90 -9.62 3.61
N LYS A 48 15.54 -10.46 4.42
CA LYS A 48 16.60 -10.03 5.34
C LYS A 48 17.66 -9.18 4.61
N ASP A 49 18.13 -9.63 3.44
CA ASP A 49 19.18 -8.94 2.68
C ASP A 49 18.74 -7.58 2.13
N LYS A 50 17.44 -7.38 1.90
CA LYS A 50 16.90 -6.07 1.52
C LYS A 50 16.82 -5.10 2.70
N VAL A 51 16.66 -5.61 3.92
CA VAL A 51 16.55 -4.82 5.15
C VAL A 51 17.93 -4.53 5.74
N GLU A 52 18.80 -5.52 5.77
CA GLU A 52 20.13 -5.48 6.40
C GLU A 52 21.23 -5.55 5.35
N CYS A 53 22.05 -4.50 5.26
CA CYS A 53 23.23 -4.48 4.42
C CYS A 53 24.30 -3.57 5.03
N VAL A 54 25.57 -3.84 4.69
CA VAL A 54 26.72 -3.08 5.17
C VAL A 54 26.73 -1.64 4.63
N ASN A 55 26.38 -1.48 3.34
CA ASN A 55 26.45 -0.20 2.62
C ASN A 55 25.05 0.37 2.39
N LYS A 56 24.29 0.59 3.46
CA LYS A 56 22.95 1.15 3.37
C LYS A 56 22.98 2.60 2.90
N LEU A 57 22.27 2.89 1.82
CA LEU A 57 22.16 4.24 1.29
C LEU A 57 21.44 5.18 2.27
N LYS A 58 21.82 6.45 2.23
CA LYS A 58 21.02 7.49 2.85
C LYS A 58 19.74 7.70 2.03
N ARG A 59 18.60 7.78 2.70
CA ARG A 59 17.32 8.10 2.07
C ARG A 59 17.39 9.46 1.37
N LYS A 60 16.90 9.51 0.12
CA LYS A 60 16.69 10.73 -0.65
C LYS A 60 15.24 10.76 -1.13
N ASP A 61 14.52 11.82 -0.82
CA ASP A 61 13.10 11.97 -1.16
C ASP A 61 12.93 12.49 -2.59
N ASN A 62 13.25 11.66 -3.57
CA ASN A 62 13.23 11.98 -5.01
C ASN A 62 11.84 11.67 -5.62
N PHE A 63 10.77 12.29 -5.08
CA PHE A 63 9.42 12.11 -5.63
C PHE A 63 9.35 12.55 -7.09
N ALA A 64 8.86 11.66 -7.96
CA ALA A 64 8.80 11.87 -9.40
C ALA A 64 7.62 11.12 -10.04
N PRO A 65 7.18 11.56 -11.24
CA PRO A 65 6.34 10.74 -12.09
C PRO A 65 7.00 9.40 -12.39
N ASP A 66 6.18 8.35 -12.52
CA ASP A 66 6.67 7.04 -12.92
C ASP A 66 7.03 7.05 -14.41
N PRO A 67 8.27 6.71 -14.80
CA PRO A 67 8.67 6.67 -16.22
C PRO A 67 7.83 5.70 -17.06
N LEU A 68 7.23 4.67 -16.47
CA LEU A 68 6.35 3.73 -17.16
C LEU A 68 4.96 4.33 -17.44
N LEU A 69 4.56 5.39 -16.73
CA LEU A 69 3.26 6.05 -16.86
C LEU A 69 3.37 7.55 -16.50
N PRO A 70 4.18 8.33 -17.23
CA PRO A 70 4.61 9.65 -16.77
C PRO A 70 3.50 10.69 -16.71
N LYS A 71 2.50 10.63 -17.59
CA LYS A 71 1.39 11.61 -17.62
C LYS A 71 0.42 11.40 -16.46
N GLU A 72 0.03 10.15 -16.24
CA GLU A 72 -0.95 9.77 -15.24
C GLU A 72 -0.39 9.83 -13.83
N THR A 73 0.92 9.87 -13.69
CA THR A 73 1.62 9.94 -12.39
C THR A 73 2.35 11.25 -12.15
N ASP A 74 2.12 12.29 -12.96
CA ASP A 74 2.63 13.65 -12.68
C ASP A 74 1.76 14.36 -11.63
N LEU A 75 1.84 13.87 -10.39
CA LEU A 75 0.95 14.23 -9.29
C LEU A 75 1.61 15.10 -8.21
N GLY A 76 2.86 15.52 -8.44
CA GLY A 76 3.66 16.23 -7.43
C GLY A 76 3.00 17.48 -6.89
N LYS A 77 2.38 18.29 -7.75
CA LYS A 77 1.69 19.52 -7.39
C LYS A 77 0.41 19.29 -6.58
N ASP A 78 -0.27 18.15 -6.79
CA ASP A 78 -1.54 17.84 -6.15
C ASP A 78 -1.38 17.57 -4.65
N TYR A 79 -0.20 17.09 -4.26
CA TYR A 79 0.14 16.86 -2.84
C TYR A 79 0.58 18.13 -2.11
N VAL A 80 1.05 19.17 -2.81
CA VAL A 80 1.55 20.39 -2.18
C VAL A 80 0.41 21.14 -1.49
N GLY A 81 0.54 21.37 -0.18
CA GLY A 81 -0.48 22.07 0.61
C GLY A 81 -1.80 21.32 0.81
N SER A 82 -1.90 20.07 0.35
CA SER A 82 -3.14 19.28 0.42
C SER A 82 -3.54 18.83 1.83
N GLY A 83 -2.60 18.80 2.77
CA GLY A 83 -2.79 18.24 4.11
C GLY A 83 -2.60 16.72 4.18
N PHE A 84 -2.25 16.06 3.05
CA PHE A 84 -1.98 14.64 3.00
C PHE A 84 -0.49 14.36 2.80
N ASP A 85 -0.03 13.29 3.43
CA ASP A 85 1.29 12.74 3.21
C ASP A 85 1.32 11.92 1.90
N ARG A 86 2.49 11.84 1.27
CA ARG A 86 2.79 10.87 0.22
C ARG A 86 3.15 9.55 0.89
N GLY A 87 2.12 8.75 1.23
CA GLY A 87 2.30 7.47 1.91
C GLY A 87 2.84 6.42 0.94
N HIS A 88 4.02 5.87 1.25
CA HIS A 88 4.59 4.78 0.46
C HIS A 88 3.80 3.49 0.63
N MET A 89 3.50 2.80 -0.47
CA MET A 89 2.99 1.42 -0.41
C MET A 89 4.16 0.45 -0.23
N CYS A 90 5.09 0.36 -1.19
CA CYS A 90 6.37 -0.31 -1.01
C CYS A 90 7.35 0.67 -0.32
N PRO A 91 7.84 0.37 0.90
CA PRO A 91 8.60 1.33 1.70
C PRO A 91 10.03 1.55 1.18
N THR A 92 10.55 2.77 1.37
CA THR A 92 11.94 3.10 1.01
C THR A 92 12.95 2.22 1.74
N ALA A 93 12.65 1.83 2.98
CA ALA A 93 13.61 1.15 3.86
C ALA A 93 14.18 -0.15 3.28
N ILE A 94 13.42 -0.89 2.46
CA ILE A 94 13.85 -2.12 1.80
C ILE A 94 14.61 -1.89 0.49
N ASN A 95 14.65 -0.66 0.01
CA ASN A 95 15.31 -0.29 -1.24
C ASN A 95 16.67 0.39 -1.02
N LEU A 96 17.05 0.63 0.23
CA LEU A 96 18.30 1.33 0.57
C LEU A 96 19.56 0.47 0.36
N CYS A 97 19.40 -0.84 0.23
CA CYS A 97 20.49 -1.79 0.00
C CYS A 97 20.70 -2.13 -1.49
N GLN A 98 19.86 -1.62 -2.38
CA GLN A 98 19.79 -2.04 -3.78
C GLN A 98 20.37 -1.03 -4.78
N GLY A 99 20.90 0.07 -4.29
CA GLY A 99 21.47 1.14 -5.12
C GLY A 99 20.51 2.30 -5.38
N PRO A 100 21.05 3.44 -5.88
CA PRO A 100 20.28 4.69 -6.02
C PRO A 100 19.09 4.60 -6.98
N ALA A 101 19.22 3.85 -8.07
CA ALA A 101 18.15 3.68 -9.06
C ALA A 101 16.93 2.99 -8.43
N VAL A 102 17.16 1.89 -7.70
CA VAL A 102 16.09 1.14 -7.03
C VAL A 102 15.47 1.95 -5.87
N GLN A 103 16.30 2.74 -5.15
CA GLN A 103 15.76 3.68 -4.17
C GLN A 103 14.81 4.69 -4.82
N ASN A 104 15.14 5.22 -6.00
CA ASN A 104 14.29 6.20 -6.69
C ASN A 104 12.96 5.61 -7.12
N GLU A 105 12.91 4.34 -7.54
CA GLU A 105 11.67 3.68 -7.94
C GLU A 105 10.59 3.73 -6.86
N CYS A 106 10.96 3.60 -5.58
CA CYS A 106 9.95 3.66 -4.51
C CYS A 106 9.34 5.05 -4.30
N PHE A 107 9.95 6.12 -4.84
CA PHE A 107 9.42 7.48 -4.80
C PHE A 107 8.55 7.87 -6.01
N TYR A 108 8.30 6.97 -6.93
CA TYR A 108 7.34 7.23 -8.01
C TYR A 108 5.92 7.37 -7.46
N PHE A 109 5.17 8.33 -8.00
CA PHE A 109 3.79 8.56 -7.55
C PHE A 109 2.86 7.36 -7.77
N SER A 110 3.20 6.44 -8.66
CA SER A 110 2.53 5.14 -8.82
C SER A 110 2.62 4.22 -7.60
N ASN A 111 3.52 4.54 -6.66
CA ASN A 111 3.70 3.85 -5.36
C ASN A 111 3.13 4.65 -4.18
N MET A 112 2.49 5.81 -4.44
CA MET A 112 2.02 6.71 -3.38
C MET A 112 0.52 6.58 -3.14
N SER A 113 0.14 6.72 -1.87
CA SER A 113 -1.22 6.91 -1.41
C SER A 113 -1.35 8.26 -0.70
N ALA A 114 -2.46 8.96 -0.92
CA ALA A 114 -2.78 10.16 -0.15
C ALA A 114 -3.28 9.75 1.24
N GLN A 115 -2.38 9.69 2.21
CA GLN A 115 -2.68 9.27 3.58
C GLN A 115 -2.71 10.47 4.53
N TYR A 116 -3.61 10.45 5.51
CA TYR A 116 -3.49 11.36 6.65
C TYR A 116 -2.18 11.10 7.41
N GLY A 117 -1.56 12.17 7.91
CA GLY A 117 -0.30 12.05 8.66
C GLY A 117 -0.41 11.18 9.91
N SER A 118 -1.59 11.13 10.54
CA SER A 118 -1.91 10.24 11.65
C SER A 118 -1.72 8.75 11.27
N LEU A 119 -2.25 8.34 10.12
CA LEU A 119 -2.06 6.99 9.61
C LEU A 119 -0.62 6.77 9.14
N ASN A 120 -0.14 7.59 8.20
CA ASN A 120 1.16 7.39 7.54
C ASN A 120 2.33 7.34 8.52
N ARG A 121 2.37 8.29 9.46
CA ARG A 121 3.44 8.42 10.46
C ARG A 121 3.18 7.62 11.75
N GLY A 122 1.96 7.09 11.92
CA GLY A 122 1.48 6.27 13.04
C GLY A 122 1.49 4.78 12.71
N ASP A 123 0.29 4.19 12.61
CA ASP A 123 0.11 2.74 12.50
C ASP A 123 0.68 2.12 11.23
N TRP A 124 0.61 2.85 10.08
CA TRP A 124 1.23 2.37 8.85
C TRP A 124 2.74 2.20 8.99
N LYS A 125 3.42 3.20 9.56
CA LYS A 125 4.86 3.14 9.87
C LYS A 125 5.18 2.05 10.89
N SER A 126 4.32 1.86 11.90
CA SER A 126 4.50 0.81 12.92
C SER A 126 4.41 -0.58 12.29
N LEU A 127 3.44 -0.79 11.38
CA LEU A 127 3.30 -2.05 10.64
C LEU A 127 4.48 -2.29 9.69
N GLU A 128 4.99 -1.26 9.01
CA GLU A 128 6.21 -1.38 8.20
C GLU A 128 7.44 -1.78 9.04
N THR A 129 7.51 -1.32 10.27
CA THR A 129 8.59 -1.72 11.19
C THR A 129 8.42 -3.17 11.62
N LEU A 130 7.20 -3.61 11.92
CA LEU A 130 6.88 -4.99 12.24
C LEU A 130 7.24 -5.93 11.07
N THR A 131 6.85 -5.60 9.83
CA THR A 131 7.15 -6.43 8.66
C THR A 131 8.64 -6.57 8.43
N ARG A 132 9.42 -5.47 8.54
CA ARG A 132 10.90 -5.53 8.44
C ARG A 132 11.52 -6.46 9.50
N ASN A 133 11.11 -6.33 10.75
CA ASN A 133 11.61 -7.19 11.84
C ASN A 133 11.24 -8.65 11.59
N THR A 134 10.04 -8.91 11.08
CA THR A 134 9.59 -10.26 10.72
C THR A 134 10.43 -10.82 9.55
N ALA A 135 10.69 -10.02 8.52
CA ALA A 135 11.54 -10.44 7.39
C ALA A 135 12.96 -10.79 7.84
N VAL A 136 13.55 -10.02 8.75
CA VAL A 136 14.88 -10.32 9.34
C VAL A 136 14.87 -11.63 10.12
N THR A 137 13.84 -11.89 10.93
CA THR A 137 13.74 -13.08 11.78
C THR A 137 13.37 -14.34 11.00
N MET A 138 12.55 -14.19 9.96
CA MET A 138 11.98 -15.31 9.17
C MET A 138 12.65 -15.49 7.80
N ASP A 139 13.72 -14.74 7.52
CA ASP A 139 14.48 -14.64 6.28
C ASP A 139 13.73 -13.93 5.14
N SER A 140 12.43 -14.13 5.02
CA SER A 140 11.60 -13.45 4.02
C SER A 140 10.11 -13.49 4.36
N ILE A 141 9.39 -12.48 3.89
CA ILE A 141 7.94 -12.43 3.86
C ILE A 141 7.46 -11.90 2.51
N HIS A 142 6.27 -12.31 2.09
CA HIS A 142 5.61 -11.77 0.90
C HIS A 142 4.55 -10.78 1.33
N ILE A 143 4.53 -9.58 0.75
CA ILE A 143 3.64 -8.50 1.18
C ILE A 143 2.83 -8.00 0.00
N TRP A 144 1.55 -7.76 0.26
CA TRP A 144 0.61 -7.03 -0.59
C TRP A 144 0.02 -5.89 0.22
N CYS A 145 -0.13 -4.74 -0.39
CA CYS A 145 -0.87 -3.64 0.22
C CYS A 145 -1.55 -2.81 -0.86
N GLY A 146 -2.50 -1.97 -0.46
CA GLY A 146 -3.20 -1.12 -1.41
C GLY A 146 -4.23 -0.22 -0.78
N ASN A 147 -5.03 0.35 -1.66
CA ASN A 147 -6.03 1.35 -1.35
C ASN A 147 -7.41 0.89 -1.80
N VAL A 148 -8.45 1.28 -1.06
CA VAL A 148 -9.84 1.09 -1.45
C VAL A 148 -10.68 2.33 -1.16
N GLY A 149 -11.72 2.50 -1.98
CA GLY A 149 -12.69 3.57 -1.85
C GLY A 149 -12.17 4.95 -2.27
N ALA A 150 -13.05 5.93 -2.20
CA ALA A 150 -12.79 7.31 -2.61
C ALA A 150 -13.49 8.25 -1.62
N ALA A 151 -12.72 8.88 -0.74
CA ALA A 151 -13.25 9.85 0.22
C ALA A 151 -13.42 11.24 -0.41
N LYS A 152 -12.39 11.70 -1.12
CA LYS A 152 -12.33 12.98 -1.85
C LYS A 152 -11.19 12.99 -2.85
N LYS A 153 -11.06 14.08 -3.61
CA LYS A 153 -9.89 14.34 -4.46
C LYS A 153 -9.06 15.51 -3.94
N ILE A 154 -7.73 15.41 -4.18
CA ILE A 154 -6.76 16.50 -4.08
C ILE A 154 -6.15 16.66 -5.48
N GLY A 155 -6.62 17.64 -6.26
CA GLY A 155 -6.31 17.69 -7.69
C GLY A 155 -6.79 16.42 -8.41
N SER A 156 -5.90 15.72 -9.07
CA SER A 156 -6.18 14.46 -9.77
C SER A 156 -6.20 13.26 -8.82
N VAL A 157 -5.46 13.32 -7.71
CA VAL A 157 -5.32 12.20 -6.79
C VAL A 157 -6.58 11.97 -5.98
N THR A 158 -7.05 10.74 -5.93
CA THR A 158 -8.11 10.32 -5.03
C THR A 158 -7.53 9.95 -3.66
N VAL A 159 -8.10 10.51 -2.60
CA VAL A 159 -7.82 10.10 -1.23
C VAL A 159 -8.62 8.83 -0.95
N PRO A 160 -7.99 7.68 -0.67
CA PRO A 160 -8.70 6.46 -0.36
C PRO A 160 -9.44 6.56 0.97
N THR A 161 -10.55 5.84 1.13
CA THR A 161 -11.22 5.72 2.43
C THR A 161 -10.45 4.84 3.39
N GLN A 162 -9.79 3.79 2.86
CA GLN A 162 -9.04 2.83 3.64
C GLN A 162 -7.75 2.41 2.91
N CYS A 163 -6.75 2.04 3.70
CA CYS A 163 -5.54 1.39 3.25
C CYS A 163 -5.45 0.01 3.89
N TRP A 164 -4.99 -0.98 3.16
CA TRP A 164 -4.88 -2.35 3.64
C TRP A 164 -3.47 -2.91 3.41
N LYS A 165 -3.08 -3.89 4.22
CA LYS A 165 -1.83 -4.64 4.05
C LYS A 165 -2.03 -6.09 4.47
N VAL A 166 -1.56 -7.01 3.63
CA VAL A 166 -1.52 -8.45 3.89
C VAL A 166 -0.07 -8.89 3.78
N TYR A 167 0.39 -9.76 4.66
CA TYR A 167 1.67 -10.43 4.49
C TYR A 167 1.64 -11.90 4.86
N TYR A 168 2.45 -12.66 4.16
CA TYR A 168 2.61 -14.10 4.31
C TYR A 168 4.02 -14.44 4.77
N VAL A 169 4.12 -15.23 5.84
CA VAL A 169 5.37 -15.76 6.37
C VAL A 169 5.51 -17.22 5.94
N LYS A 170 6.29 -17.46 4.90
CA LYS A 170 6.45 -18.79 4.30
C LYS A 170 6.95 -19.83 5.32
N LYS A 171 7.88 -19.47 6.18
CA LYS A 171 8.52 -20.36 7.16
C LYS A 171 7.52 -20.95 8.17
N THR A 172 6.47 -20.22 8.52
CA THR A 172 5.44 -20.64 9.47
C THR A 172 4.09 -20.94 8.82
N ASN A 173 3.97 -20.70 7.52
CA ASN A 173 2.71 -20.78 6.75
C ASN A 173 1.60 -19.89 7.33
N MET A 174 1.97 -18.72 7.87
CA MET A 174 1.03 -17.81 8.54
C MET A 174 0.73 -16.60 7.67
N TRP A 175 -0.53 -16.17 7.71
CA TRP A 175 -1.06 -14.99 7.04
C TRP A 175 -1.47 -13.95 8.06
N TYR A 176 -1.22 -12.69 7.76
CA TYR A 176 -1.60 -11.54 8.58
C TYR A 176 -2.24 -10.49 7.69
N ALA A 177 -3.35 -9.92 8.11
CA ALA A 177 -4.10 -8.92 7.35
C ALA A 177 -4.49 -7.75 8.25
N PHE A 178 -4.41 -6.54 7.69
CA PHE A 178 -4.70 -5.28 8.38
C PHE A 178 -5.49 -4.35 7.47
N LEU A 179 -6.48 -3.66 8.05
CA LEU A 179 -7.32 -2.70 7.38
C LEU A 179 -7.40 -1.41 8.20
N PHE A 180 -6.89 -0.34 7.64
CA PHE A 180 -6.82 0.96 8.30
C PHE A 180 -7.80 1.94 7.69
N ASN A 181 -8.56 2.65 8.50
CA ASN A 181 -9.30 3.82 8.08
C ASN A 181 -8.32 4.96 7.80
N ASN A 182 -8.45 5.60 6.63
CA ASN A 182 -7.64 6.76 6.30
C ASN A 182 -8.35 8.03 6.78
N THR A 183 -8.23 8.33 8.07
CA THR A 183 -8.87 9.45 8.76
C THR A 183 -7.84 10.32 9.49
N PRO A 184 -8.19 11.56 9.87
CA PRO A 184 -7.30 12.43 10.65
C PRO A 184 -7.16 11.97 12.12
N ASP A 185 -7.91 10.96 12.55
CA ASP A 185 -7.92 10.49 13.91
C ASP A 185 -6.56 9.95 14.34
N LYS A 186 -6.30 10.01 15.63
CA LYS A 186 -5.05 9.50 16.19
C LYS A 186 -4.95 7.99 15.97
N ALA A 187 -3.75 7.53 15.63
CA ALA A 187 -3.43 6.12 15.56
C ALA A 187 -3.77 5.41 16.89
N ASP A 188 -4.43 4.26 16.81
CA ASP A 188 -4.94 3.48 17.95
C ASP A 188 -4.22 2.14 18.15
N GLY A 189 -3.20 1.88 17.34
CA GLY A 189 -2.38 0.66 17.39
C GLY A 189 -2.73 -0.32 16.27
N ILE A 190 -1.70 -1.01 15.77
CA ILE A 190 -1.86 -1.95 14.66
C ILE A 190 -2.74 -3.15 15.02
N GLU A 191 -2.79 -3.52 16.29
CA GLU A 191 -3.59 -4.64 16.81
C GLU A 191 -5.08 -4.40 16.61
N ASN A 192 -5.54 -3.16 16.74
CA ASN A 192 -6.94 -2.78 16.57
C ASN A 192 -7.37 -2.78 15.08
N ASN A 193 -6.40 -2.80 14.18
CA ASN A 193 -6.61 -2.81 12.74
C ASN A 193 -6.38 -4.19 12.10
N ALA A 194 -6.05 -5.21 12.90
CA ALA A 194 -5.93 -6.58 12.45
C ALA A 194 -7.30 -7.15 12.08
N VAL A 195 -7.38 -7.79 10.92
CA VAL A 195 -8.63 -8.38 10.41
C VAL A 195 -8.39 -9.79 9.88
N ASN A 196 -9.48 -10.55 9.68
CA ASN A 196 -9.37 -11.79 8.93
C ASN A 196 -9.05 -11.49 7.46
N ILE A 197 -8.23 -12.33 6.82
CA ILE A 197 -7.81 -12.13 5.42
C ILE A 197 -9.01 -12.10 4.46
N GLU A 198 -10.07 -12.85 4.74
CA GLU A 198 -11.31 -12.85 3.96
C GLU A 198 -11.97 -11.47 3.90
N VAL A 199 -11.74 -10.60 4.90
CA VAL A 199 -12.23 -9.21 4.87
C VAL A 199 -11.56 -8.45 3.72
N ILE A 200 -10.24 -8.61 3.56
CA ILE A 200 -9.48 -7.97 2.47
C ILE A 200 -9.84 -8.61 1.14
N GLU A 201 -9.96 -9.95 1.07
CA GLU A 201 -10.36 -10.66 -0.14
C GLU A 201 -11.74 -10.19 -0.65
N ASN A 202 -12.73 -10.11 0.25
CA ASN A 202 -14.07 -9.61 -0.09
C ASN A 202 -14.07 -8.14 -0.52
N LEU A 203 -13.26 -7.30 0.13
CA LEU A 203 -13.19 -5.86 -0.15
C LEU A 203 -12.51 -5.58 -1.48
N THR A 204 -11.48 -6.37 -1.83
CA THR A 204 -10.64 -6.12 -3.01
C THR A 204 -10.95 -7.02 -4.20
N GLY A 205 -11.62 -8.15 -3.99
CA GLY A 205 -11.82 -9.19 -5.00
C GLY A 205 -10.51 -9.94 -5.34
N LEU A 206 -9.48 -9.82 -4.51
CA LEU A 206 -8.24 -10.59 -4.61
C LEU A 206 -8.40 -11.94 -3.91
N THR A 207 -7.53 -12.88 -4.27
CA THR A 207 -7.38 -14.16 -3.56
C THR A 207 -5.90 -14.34 -3.26
N PHE A 208 -5.57 -14.56 -1.99
CA PHE A 208 -4.18 -14.68 -1.53
C PHE A 208 -3.75 -16.14 -1.28
N ARG A 209 -4.68 -17.07 -1.19
CA ARG A 209 -4.48 -18.49 -0.84
C ARG A 209 -4.87 -19.42 -1.98
#